data_c59d724cbef1a37131524b4b9939f20a
#
_entry.id   c59d724cbef1a37131524b4b9939f20a
#
_cell.length_a   1.000
_cell.length_b   1.000
_cell.length_c   1.000
_cell.angle_alpha   90.00
_cell.angle_beta   90.00
_cell.angle_gamma   90.00
#
_symmetry.space_group_name_H-M   'P 1'
#
loop_
_entity.id
_entity.type
_entity.pdbx_description
1 polymer ?
#
loop_
_entity_poly.entity_id
_entity_poly.type
_entity_poly.pdbx_seq_one_letter_code
_entity_poly.pdbx_strand_id
1 'polypeptide(L)'
;MRILVFDTETTGLPKERNPSIYKTEQWPHVIQLSYVVYDSELNEVVVLVNDYINIAFNTQISKESQEVHKITREMLNEGITINEALHKFNEYSKHCDLVVGHNVSFDKRMIIVEGVRNKIKIRFW
;
A
#
# COMPACT_ATOMS: atom_id res chain seq x y z
N MET A 1 -16.26 -8.14 15.14
CA MET A 1 -15.65 -8.24 13.80
C MET A 1 -14.29 -7.56 13.77
N ARG A 2 -13.42 -8.02 12.91
CA ARG A 2 -12.12 -7.38 12.71
C ARG A 2 -12.10 -6.62 11.40
N ILE A 3 -11.64 -5.38 11.47
CA ILE A 3 -11.61 -4.44 10.34
C ILE A 3 -10.17 -3.98 10.16
N LEU A 4 -9.64 -4.20 8.95
CA LEU A 4 -8.33 -3.67 8.59
C LEU A 4 -8.53 -2.37 7.81
N VAL A 5 -7.94 -1.29 8.31
CA VAL A 5 -7.98 0.03 7.65
C VAL A 5 -6.56 0.36 7.21
N PHE A 6 -6.38 0.65 5.93
CA PHE A 6 -5.04 0.89 5.39
C PHE A 6 -4.98 2.16 4.54
N ASP A 7 -3.76 2.66 4.41
CA ASP A 7 -3.43 3.84 3.62
C ASP A 7 -2.10 3.59 2.91
N THR A 8 -1.94 4.16 1.74
CA THR A 8 -0.70 4.08 0.97
C THR A 8 -0.17 5.47 0.68
N GLU A 9 1.16 5.59 0.64
CA GLU A 9 1.84 6.71 0.03
C GLU A 9 2.62 6.18 -1.18
N THR A 10 2.70 6.98 -2.24
CA THR A 10 3.24 6.53 -3.51
C THR A 10 4.25 7.52 -4.09
N THR A 11 4.92 7.09 -5.16
CA THR A 11 5.90 7.92 -5.87
C THR A 11 5.25 9.04 -6.69
N GLY A 12 3.94 8.99 -6.90
CA GLY A 12 3.25 9.99 -7.73
C GLY A 12 1.80 9.61 -7.98
N LEU A 13 1.27 10.11 -9.07
CA LEU A 13 -0.09 9.81 -9.52
C LEU A 13 -0.03 8.92 -10.77
N PRO A 14 -1.13 8.21 -11.09
CA PRO A 14 -1.22 7.49 -12.36
C PRO A 14 -0.99 8.45 -13.54
N LYS A 15 -0.36 7.95 -14.60
CA LYS A 15 -0.02 8.76 -15.78
C LYS A 15 -1.24 9.14 -16.61
N GLU A 16 -2.33 8.38 -16.50
CA GLU A 16 -3.59 8.70 -17.15
C GLU A 16 -4.73 8.56 -16.16
N ARG A 17 -5.91 9.06 -16.52
CA ARG A 17 -7.08 8.97 -15.64
C ARG A 17 -7.63 7.55 -15.63
N ASN A 18 -7.75 6.96 -14.43
CA ASN A 18 -8.30 5.62 -14.22
C ASN A 18 -7.70 4.54 -15.14
N PRO A 19 -6.37 4.37 -15.16
CA PRO A 19 -5.79 3.32 -16.00
C PRO A 19 -6.20 1.94 -15.49
N SER A 20 -6.16 0.95 -16.39
CA SER A 20 -6.37 -0.45 -16.02
C SER A 20 -5.30 -0.88 -15.00
N ILE A 21 -5.70 -1.69 -14.03
CA ILE A 21 -4.75 -2.27 -13.06
C ILE A 21 -3.69 -3.14 -13.72
N TYR A 22 -3.95 -3.64 -14.93
CA TYR A 22 -3.00 -4.45 -15.69
C TYR A 22 -1.98 -3.61 -16.45
N LYS A 23 -2.25 -2.33 -16.64
CA LYS A 23 -1.29 -1.38 -17.25
C LYS A 23 -0.38 -0.83 -16.14
N THR A 24 0.42 -1.69 -15.55
CA THR A 24 1.21 -1.33 -14.35
C THR A 24 2.17 -0.16 -14.60
N GLU A 25 2.63 0.02 -15.84
CA GLU A 25 3.52 1.13 -16.20
C GLU A 25 2.84 2.50 -16.11
N GLN A 26 1.51 2.54 -16.04
CA GLN A 26 0.74 3.78 -15.86
C GLN A 26 0.58 4.16 -14.39
N TRP A 27 0.96 3.26 -13.49
CA TRP A 27 0.76 3.45 -12.05
C TRP A 27 2.06 3.79 -11.33
N PRO A 28 1.99 4.60 -10.27
CA PRO A 28 3.16 4.84 -9.42
C PRO A 28 3.52 3.59 -8.62
N HIS A 29 4.52 3.71 -7.76
CA HIS A 29 4.93 2.65 -6.84
C HIS A 29 4.54 3.03 -5.42
N VAL A 30 4.12 2.05 -4.63
CA VAL A 30 3.88 2.23 -3.20
C VAL A 30 5.21 2.40 -2.49
N ILE A 31 5.34 3.43 -1.66
CA ILE A 31 6.52 3.67 -0.85
C ILE A 31 6.26 3.58 0.65
N GLN A 32 4.99 3.59 1.05
CA GLN A 32 4.61 3.36 2.44
C GLN A 32 3.26 2.64 2.45
N LEU A 33 3.16 1.62 3.26
CA LEU A 33 1.92 0.88 3.50
C LEU A 33 1.69 0.85 5.01
N SER A 34 0.64 1.52 5.43
CA SER A 34 0.27 1.63 6.85
C SER A 34 -1.10 1.06 7.06
N TYR A 35 -1.29 0.30 8.13
CA TYR A 35 -2.61 -0.20 8.45
C TYR A 35 -2.76 -0.53 9.92
N VAL A 36 -4.01 -0.56 10.34
CA VAL A 36 -4.41 -1.01 11.68
C VAL A 36 -5.45 -2.11 11.51
N VAL A 37 -5.50 -3.01 12.46
CA VAL A 37 -6.62 -3.94 12.60
C VAL A 37 -7.35 -3.57 13.88
N TYR A 38 -8.62 -3.23 13.73
CA TYR A 38 -9.53 -2.89 14.82
C TYR A 38 -10.44 -4.07 15.09
N ASP A 39 -10.57 -4.43 16.37
CA ASP A 39 -11.47 -5.49 16.81
C ASP A 39 -12.68 -4.83 17.50
N SER A 40 -13.86 -4.97 16.89
CA SER A 40 -15.06 -4.29 17.38
C SER A 40 -15.61 -4.93 18.66
N GLU A 41 -15.32 -6.20 18.92
CA GLU A 41 -15.74 -6.86 20.16
C GLU A 41 -14.89 -6.39 21.35
N LEU A 42 -13.57 -6.26 21.13
CA LEU A 42 -12.65 -5.76 22.14
C LEU A 42 -12.65 -4.23 22.20
N ASN A 43 -13.17 -3.57 21.16
CA ASN A 43 -13.17 -2.12 21.01
C ASN A 43 -11.77 -1.54 21.11
N GLU A 44 -10.81 -2.16 20.43
CA GLU A 44 -9.42 -1.71 20.44
C GLU A 44 -8.68 -2.07 19.16
N VAL A 45 -7.58 -1.36 18.91
CA VAL A 45 -6.62 -1.68 17.85
C VAL A 45 -5.74 -2.82 18.32
N VAL A 46 -5.75 -3.93 17.59
CA VAL A 46 -4.98 -5.13 17.95
C VAL A 46 -3.71 -5.28 17.12
N VAL A 47 -3.62 -4.59 15.97
CA VAL A 47 -2.43 -4.60 15.10
C VAL A 47 -2.21 -3.19 14.58
N LEU A 48 -0.95 -2.76 14.56
CA LEU A 48 -0.52 -1.50 13.95
C LEU A 48 0.74 -1.79 13.14
N VAL A 49 0.69 -1.52 11.85
CA VAL A 49 1.82 -1.70 10.93
C VAL A 49 2.07 -0.41 10.18
N ASN A 50 3.34 -0.06 10.05
CA ASN A 50 3.78 1.07 9.24
C ASN A 50 5.07 0.65 8.53
N ASP A 51 4.96 0.28 7.27
CA ASP A 51 6.08 -0.21 6.48
C ASP A 51 6.47 0.79 5.39
N TYR A 52 7.73 1.22 5.41
CA TYR A 52 8.34 1.87 4.26
C TYR A 52 8.84 0.80 3.29
N ILE A 53 8.77 1.12 2.01
CA ILE A 53 9.12 0.17 0.93
C ILE A 53 10.43 0.61 0.29
N ASN A 54 11.38 -0.30 0.26
CA ASN A 54 12.65 -0.07 -0.43
C ASN A 54 12.43 -0.26 -1.93
N ILE A 55 12.29 0.86 -2.65
CA ILE A 55 12.07 0.86 -4.10
C ILE A 55 13.40 0.89 -4.85
N ALA A 56 13.37 0.51 -6.13
CA ALA A 56 14.56 0.54 -6.97
C ALA A 56 15.16 1.95 -7.02
N PHE A 57 16.49 2.04 -7.01
CA PHE A 57 17.20 3.33 -6.95
C PHE A 57 16.87 4.26 -8.12
N ASN A 58 16.51 3.69 -9.28
CA ASN A 58 16.15 4.47 -10.47
C ASN A 58 14.66 4.82 -10.55
N THR A 59 13.86 4.40 -9.58
CA THR A 59 12.45 4.80 -9.50
C THR A 59 12.38 6.23 -8.97
N GLN A 60 11.78 7.11 -9.74
CA GLN A 60 11.68 8.52 -9.37
C GLN A 60 10.46 8.77 -8.47
N ILE A 61 10.64 9.66 -7.50
CA ILE A 61 9.55 10.14 -6.64
C ILE A 61 9.20 11.53 -7.14
N SER A 62 7.93 11.77 -7.47
CA SER A 62 7.52 13.08 -7.95
C SER A 62 7.69 14.12 -6.84
N LYS A 63 8.09 15.32 -7.23
CA LYS A 63 8.30 16.41 -6.29
C LYS A 63 7.02 16.76 -5.55
N GLU A 64 5.89 16.77 -6.27
CA GLU A 64 4.57 17.08 -5.71
C GLU A 64 4.18 16.07 -4.64
N SER A 65 4.39 14.78 -4.90
CA SER A 65 4.10 13.73 -3.92
C SER A 65 4.98 13.86 -2.69
N GLN A 66 6.27 14.11 -2.89
CA GLN A 66 7.21 14.25 -1.78
C GLN A 66 6.89 15.45 -0.90
N GLU A 67 6.40 16.53 -1.47
CA GLU A 67 5.97 17.70 -0.69
C GLU A 67 4.77 17.37 0.22
N VAL A 68 3.92 16.43 -0.21
CA VAL A 68 2.75 16.00 0.57
C VAL A 68 3.14 15.04 1.68
N HIS A 69 3.80 13.93 1.33
CA HIS A 69 4.09 12.86 2.32
C HIS A 69 5.42 13.04 3.04
N LYS A 70 6.33 13.84 2.50
CA LYS A 70 7.64 14.17 3.09
C LYS A 70 8.54 12.95 3.36
N ILE A 71 8.29 11.85 2.65
CA ILE A 71 9.10 10.65 2.76
C ILE A 71 10.33 10.80 1.90
N THR A 72 11.50 10.60 2.50
CA THR A 72 12.78 10.75 1.81
C THR A 72 13.27 9.41 1.28
N ARG A 73 14.14 9.46 0.28
CA ARG A 73 14.80 8.27 -0.24
C ARG A 73 15.55 7.50 0.86
N GLU A 74 16.17 8.21 1.78
CA GLU A 74 16.89 7.61 2.90
C GLU A 74 15.99 6.77 3.78
N MET A 75 14.77 7.24 4.03
CA MET A 75 13.78 6.50 4.81
C MET A 75 13.41 5.18 4.11
N LEU A 76 13.33 5.20 2.78
CA LEU A 76 12.96 4.01 2.00
C LEU A 76 14.09 2.99 1.93
N ASN A 77 15.35 3.43 2.00
CA ASN A 77 16.49 2.52 1.94
C ASN A 77 16.52 1.52 3.09
N GLU A 78 15.91 1.85 4.22
CA GLU A 78 15.81 0.97 5.37
C GLU A 78 14.49 0.18 5.39
N GLY A 79 13.67 0.35 4.36
CA GLY A 79 12.39 -0.31 4.25
C GLY A 79 12.49 -1.77 3.85
N ILE A 80 11.34 -2.44 3.85
CA ILE A 80 11.22 -3.82 3.39
C ILE A 80 10.89 -3.83 1.90
N THR A 81 11.00 -5.01 1.27
CA THR A 81 10.61 -5.15 -0.14
C THR A 81 9.09 -5.08 -0.28
N ILE A 82 8.63 -4.69 -1.48
CA ILE A 82 7.19 -4.69 -1.75
C ILE A 82 6.61 -6.11 -1.62
N ASN A 83 7.36 -7.14 -2.00
CA ASN A 83 6.93 -8.53 -1.88
C ASN A 83 6.68 -8.90 -0.41
N GLU A 84 7.60 -8.55 0.48
CA GLU A 84 7.43 -8.79 1.91
C GLU A 84 6.22 -8.03 2.47
N ALA A 85 6.05 -6.77 2.06
CA ALA A 85 4.95 -5.94 2.51
C ALA A 85 3.59 -6.52 2.09
N LEU A 86 3.48 -6.99 0.83
CA LEU A 86 2.24 -7.56 0.31
C LEU A 86 1.90 -8.90 0.96
N HIS A 87 2.89 -9.77 1.18
CA HIS A 87 2.68 -11.03 1.88
C HIS A 87 2.21 -10.79 3.32
N LYS A 88 2.84 -9.86 4.00
CA LYS A 88 2.48 -9.46 5.36
C LYS A 88 1.05 -8.91 5.41
N PHE A 89 0.71 -8.03 4.48
CA PHE A 89 -0.63 -7.47 4.35
C PHE A 89 -1.68 -8.56 4.14
N ASN A 90 -1.40 -9.52 3.26
CA ASN A 90 -2.30 -10.65 3.02
C ASN A 90 -2.48 -11.49 4.29
N GLU A 91 -1.41 -11.71 5.06
CA GLU A 91 -1.49 -12.49 6.30
C GLU A 91 -2.41 -11.83 7.32
N TYR A 92 -2.32 -10.53 7.49
CA TYR A 92 -3.21 -9.83 8.42
C TYR A 92 -4.64 -9.74 7.87
N SER A 93 -4.79 -9.44 6.59
CA SER A 93 -6.12 -9.25 6.00
C SER A 93 -6.95 -10.53 5.96
N LYS A 94 -6.33 -11.70 5.87
CA LYS A 94 -7.08 -12.96 5.84
C LYS A 94 -7.86 -13.24 7.14
N HIS A 95 -7.48 -12.61 8.23
CA HIS A 95 -8.16 -12.74 9.53
C HIS A 95 -9.16 -11.62 9.77
N CYS A 96 -9.38 -10.75 8.79
CA CYS A 96 -10.28 -9.61 8.92
C CYS A 96 -11.57 -9.84 8.13
N ASP A 97 -12.66 -9.33 8.69
CA ASP A 97 -13.98 -9.40 8.05
C ASP A 97 -14.14 -8.32 6.98
N LEU A 98 -13.51 -7.16 7.18
CA LEU A 98 -13.53 -6.05 6.25
C LEU A 98 -12.14 -5.49 6.05
N VAL A 99 -11.87 -5.03 4.82
CA VAL A 99 -10.66 -4.30 4.46
C VAL A 99 -11.09 -2.97 3.86
N VAL A 100 -10.66 -1.87 4.46
CA VAL A 100 -11.07 -0.51 4.11
C VAL A 100 -9.85 0.32 3.77
N GLY A 101 -9.83 0.94 2.60
CA GLY A 101 -8.79 1.91 2.22
C GLY A 101 -9.17 3.30 2.67
N HIS A 102 -8.19 4.11 3.02
CA HIS A 102 -8.40 5.51 3.43
C HIS A 102 -9.00 6.32 2.28
N ASN A 103 -8.40 6.23 1.10
CA ASN A 103 -9.01 6.69 -0.15
C ASN A 103 -9.46 5.45 -0.90
N VAL A 104 -10.70 5.03 -0.64
CA VAL A 104 -11.22 3.70 -0.97
C VAL A 104 -10.88 3.23 -2.39
N SER A 105 -11.05 4.09 -3.38
CA SER A 105 -10.80 3.72 -4.77
C SER A 105 -9.30 3.59 -5.05
N PHE A 106 -8.52 4.60 -4.69
CA PHE A 106 -7.10 4.66 -5.03
C PHE A 106 -6.27 3.61 -4.28
N ASP A 107 -6.42 3.54 -2.96
CA ASP A 107 -5.57 2.67 -2.14
C ASP A 107 -5.76 1.19 -2.48
N LYS A 108 -7.00 0.76 -2.67
CA LYS A 108 -7.26 -0.64 -3.05
C LYS A 108 -6.69 -0.97 -4.42
N ARG A 109 -6.90 -0.08 -5.40
CA ARG A 109 -6.37 -0.30 -6.74
C ARG A 109 -4.85 -0.29 -6.74
N MET A 110 -4.23 0.58 -5.95
CA MET A 110 -2.78 0.67 -5.84
C MET A 110 -2.18 -0.64 -5.32
N ILE A 111 -2.77 -1.22 -4.29
CA ILE A 111 -2.31 -2.51 -3.74
C ILE A 111 -2.51 -3.62 -4.78
N ILE A 112 -3.64 -3.63 -5.49
CA ILE A 112 -3.89 -4.62 -6.55
C ILE A 112 -2.85 -4.48 -7.66
N VAL A 113 -2.52 -3.25 -8.07
CA VAL A 113 -1.49 -3.00 -9.10
C VAL A 113 -0.14 -3.54 -8.67
N GLU A 114 0.25 -3.30 -7.42
CA GLU A 114 1.51 -3.87 -6.91
C GLU A 114 1.45 -5.40 -6.90
N GLY A 115 0.30 -5.98 -6.58
CA GLY A 115 0.10 -7.42 -6.66
C GLY A 115 0.30 -7.94 -8.09
N VAL A 116 -0.31 -7.28 -9.08
CA VAL A 116 -0.14 -7.63 -10.51
C VAL A 116 1.33 -7.51 -10.91
N ARG A 117 1.94 -6.39 -10.56
CA ARG A 117 3.35 -6.09 -10.91
C ARG A 117 4.32 -7.14 -10.34
N ASN A 118 4.04 -7.63 -9.14
CA ASN A 118 4.90 -8.55 -8.41
C ASN A 118 4.40 -10.00 -8.41
N LYS A 119 3.32 -10.29 -9.14
CA LYS A 119 2.72 -11.63 -9.26
C LYS A 119 2.29 -12.22 -7.92
N ILE A 120 1.73 -11.37 -7.07
CA ILE A 120 1.19 -11.74 -5.76
C ILE A 120 -0.31 -11.44 -5.79
N LYS A 121 -1.13 -12.47 -5.53
CA LYS A 121 -2.57 -12.27 -5.48
C LYS A 121 -2.95 -11.57 -4.17
N ILE A 122 -3.71 -10.49 -4.28
CA ILE A 122 -4.22 -9.74 -3.14
C ILE A 122 -5.56 -10.34 -2.72
N ARG A 123 -5.75 -10.58 -1.43
CA ARG A 123 -6.88 -11.34 -0.91
C ARG A 123 -8.26 -10.73 -1.20
N PHE A 124 -8.35 -9.40 -1.22
CA PHE A 124 -9.64 -8.75 -1.47
C PHE A 124 -9.93 -8.49 -2.95
N TRP A 125 -9.06 -8.95 -3.82
CA TRP A 125 -9.20 -8.72 -5.26
C TRP A 125 -9.99 -9.83 -5.97
#